data_c2640862015387391052c00dbc32506f
#
_entry.id   c2640862015387391052c00dbc32506f
#
_cell.length_a   1.000
_cell.length_b   1.000
_cell.length_c   1.000
_cell.angle_alpha   90.00
_cell.angle_beta   90.00
_cell.angle_gamma   90.00
#
_symmetry.space_group_name_H-M   'P 1'
#
loop_
_entity.id
_entity.type
_entity.pdbx_description
1 polymer ?
#
loop_
_entity_poly.entity_id
_entity_poly.type
_entity_poly.pdbx_seq_one_letter_code
_entity_poly.pdbx_strand_id
1 'polypeptide(L)'
;MRIEVNNTRLYVDVVGSGLVAEGPMMVERPVIFVLHGGPGFDHSTMKPAFNPLSEMSQLVYYDHRGQGRSDHDKPENWNLNQWADDLRALIDTLGVEKPIVLGLSFGGFVAQNYAIRHPDRLHKLILASTVARMVPQRVFDAFQKFGGDSARLAAEDFWAGPSTENTAVYMKECMPLYSRVEQDPDTIRRPVMAPDVISHFSREGGENWGFDFREQLSTIRCPTLV
;
A
#
# COMPACT_ATOMS: atom_id res chain seq x y z
N MET A 1 -11.30 13.59 0.83
CA MET A 1 -10.78 14.99 0.89
C MET A 1 -9.36 15.04 0.37
N ARG A 2 -8.78 16.24 0.13
CA ARG A 2 -7.35 16.36 -0.20
C ARG A 2 -6.63 17.10 0.91
N ILE A 3 -5.50 16.55 1.36
CA ILE A 3 -4.69 17.10 2.46
C ILE A 3 -3.31 17.43 1.90
N GLU A 4 -2.85 18.64 2.16
CA GLU A 4 -1.52 19.09 1.74
C GLU A 4 -0.45 18.57 2.69
N VAL A 5 0.56 17.88 2.14
CA VAL A 5 1.74 17.37 2.85
C VAL A 5 2.96 17.44 1.92
N ASN A 6 4.12 17.84 2.42
CA ASN A 6 5.38 17.80 1.68
C ASN A 6 5.27 18.32 0.22
N ASN A 7 4.61 19.45 0.02
CA ASN A 7 4.37 20.10 -1.28
C ASN A 7 3.57 19.24 -2.29
N THR A 8 2.72 18.33 -1.83
CA THR A 8 1.75 17.59 -2.64
C THR A 8 0.42 17.52 -1.91
N ARG A 9 -0.65 17.14 -2.61
CA ARG A 9 -1.96 16.87 -1.98
C ARG A 9 -2.30 15.41 -2.10
N LEU A 10 -2.38 14.74 -0.94
CA LEU A 10 -2.84 13.36 -0.87
C LEU A 10 -4.37 13.32 -0.81
N TYR A 11 -4.97 12.43 -1.57
CA TYR A 11 -6.38 12.11 -1.43
C TYR A 11 -6.56 11.20 -0.21
N VAL A 12 -7.45 11.61 0.69
CA VAL A 12 -7.73 10.92 1.96
C VAL A 12 -9.23 10.63 2.06
N ASP A 13 -9.55 9.42 2.49
CA ASP A 13 -10.89 8.94 2.73
C ASP A 13 -10.97 8.31 4.12
N VAL A 14 -11.88 8.81 4.97
CA VAL A 14 -12.01 8.40 6.37
C VAL A 14 -13.30 7.62 6.56
N VAL A 15 -13.19 6.45 7.19
CA VAL A 15 -14.32 5.56 7.50
C VAL A 15 -14.32 5.24 8.99
N GLY A 16 -15.49 5.27 9.61
CA GLY A 16 -15.64 5.09 11.05
C GLY A 16 -15.41 6.38 11.85
N SER A 17 -15.61 6.28 13.15
CA SER A 17 -15.51 7.41 14.08
C SER A 17 -14.29 7.25 14.99
N GLY A 18 -13.50 8.30 15.13
CA GLY A 18 -12.38 8.34 16.09
C GLY A 18 -12.82 8.56 17.54
N LEU A 19 -14.06 9.04 17.76
CA LEU A 19 -14.65 9.28 19.08
C LEU A 19 -16.09 8.78 19.09
N VAL A 20 -16.44 7.92 20.04
CA VAL A 20 -17.76 7.29 20.13
C VAL A 20 -18.34 7.43 21.55
N ALA A 21 -19.65 7.50 21.65
CA ALA A 21 -20.34 7.52 22.93
C ALA A 21 -20.46 6.10 23.48
N GLU A 22 -19.97 5.89 24.71
CA GLU A 22 -20.17 4.67 25.50
C GLU A 22 -20.81 5.02 26.86
N GLY A 23 -22.13 4.89 26.93
CA GLY A 23 -22.90 5.36 28.08
C GLY A 23 -22.71 6.86 28.29
N PRO A 24 -22.29 7.32 29.50
CA PRO A 24 -22.11 8.75 29.78
C PRO A 24 -20.74 9.31 29.33
N MET A 25 -19.90 8.50 28.70
CA MET A 25 -18.53 8.89 28.32
C MET A 25 -18.34 8.90 26.81
N MET A 26 -17.43 9.75 26.35
CA MET A 26 -16.88 9.68 25.01
C MET A 26 -15.57 8.90 25.05
N VAL A 27 -15.45 7.87 24.21
CA VAL A 27 -14.27 6.98 24.15
C VAL A 27 -13.56 7.13 22.81
N GLU A 28 -12.27 7.35 22.86
CA GLU A 28 -11.42 7.38 21.66
C GLU A 28 -11.24 5.98 21.08
N ARG A 29 -11.40 5.87 19.76
CA ARG A 29 -11.12 4.66 19.00
C ARG A 29 -9.73 4.73 18.38
N PRO A 30 -9.03 3.58 18.22
CA PRO A 30 -7.77 3.53 17.49
C PRO A 30 -7.90 4.08 16.07
N VAL A 31 -6.87 4.76 15.58
CA VAL A 31 -6.80 5.26 14.20
C VAL A 31 -5.84 4.37 13.42
N ILE A 32 -6.33 3.78 12.33
CA ILE A 32 -5.56 2.89 11.43
C ILE A 32 -5.37 3.59 10.08
N PHE A 33 -4.12 3.85 9.72
CA PHE A 33 -3.74 4.27 8.37
C PHE A 33 -3.61 3.04 7.48
N VAL A 34 -4.40 2.98 6.42
CA VAL A 34 -4.48 1.83 5.52
C VAL A 34 -3.77 2.16 4.21
N LEU A 35 -2.62 1.54 4.00
CA LEU A 35 -1.73 1.74 2.87
C LEU A 35 -2.02 0.72 1.78
N HIS A 36 -2.45 1.20 0.61
CA HIS A 36 -2.84 0.33 -0.50
C HIS A 36 -1.67 -0.37 -1.18
N GLY A 37 -1.98 -1.50 -1.80
CA GLY A 37 -1.06 -2.24 -2.66
C GLY A 37 -0.80 -1.55 -4.00
N GLY A 38 0.03 -2.18 -4.82
CA GLY A 38 0.46 -1.68 -6.13
C GLY A 38 1.94 -1.93 -6.34
N PRO A 39 2.74 -0.91 -6.70
CA PRO A 39 2.36 0.50 -6.90
C PRO A 39 1.39 0.72 -8.06
N GLY A 40 0.91 1.96 -8.20
CA GLY A 40 0.08 2.38 -9.33
C GLY A 40 -1.41 2.06 -9.23
N PHE A 41 -1.88 1.57 -8.06
CA PHE A 41 -3.30 1.44 -7.72
C PHE A 41 -3.75 2.57 -6.80
N ASP A 42 -4.92 2.45 -6.19
CA ASP A 42 -5.44 3.36 -5.18
C ASP A 42 -6.11 2.60 -4.02
N HIS A 43 -6.56 3.35 -3.01
CA HIS A 43 -7.17 2.80 -1.79
C HIS A 43 -8.48 2.03 -2.05
N SER A 44 -9.15 2.22 -3.20
CA SER A 44 -10.44 1.58 -3.48
C SER A 44 -10.34 0.04 -3.54
N THR A 45 -9.16 -0.50 -3.83
CA THR A 45 -8.88 -1.93 -3.80
C THR A 45 -8.95 -2.52 -2.39
N MET A 46 -8.72 -1.70 -1.36
CA MET A 46 -8.65 -2.12 0.04
C MET A 46 -10.01 -2.06 0.75
N LYS A 47 -10.86 -1.11 0.37
CA LYS A 47 -12.08 -0.76 1.14
C LYS A 47 -13.01 -1.93 1.40
N PRO A 48 -13.36 -2.79 0.43
CA PRO A 48 -14.29 -3.88 0.69
C PRO A 48 -13.80 -4.85 1.77
N ALA A 49 -12.50 -5.13 1.78
CA ALA A 49 -11.91 -6.10 2.71
C ALA A 49 -11.67 -5.52 4.12
N PHE A 50 -11.29 -4.24 4.21
CA PHE A 50 -10.86 -3.64 5.49
C PHE A 50 -11.93 -2.76 6.14
N ASN A 51 -12.98 -2.34 5.44
CA ASN A 51 -14.07 -1.54 6.02
C ASN A 51 -14.69 -2.14 7.30
N PRO A 52 -14.84 -3.46 7.49
CA PRO A 52 -15.36 -4.01 8.74
C PRO A 52 -14.56 -3.60 9.98
N LEU A 53 -13.26 -3.28 9.85
CA LEU A 53 -12.46 -2.76 10.96
C LEU A 53 -12.97 -1.41 11.48
N SER A 54 -13.80 -0.68 10.73
CA SER A 54 -14.39 0.58 11.17
C SER A 54 -15.39 0.44 12.33
N GLU A 55 -15.83 -0.78 12.61
CA GLU A 55 -16.68 -1.07 13.79
C GLU A 55 -15.91 -0.86 15.10
N MET A 56 -14.57 -1.01 15.10
CA MET A 56 -13.73 -0.88 16.29
C MET A 56 -12.64 0.20 16.18
N SER A 57 -12.49 0.86 15.04
CA SER A 57 -11.43 1.84 14.78
C SER A 57 -11.89 2.91 13.79
N GLN A 58 -11.17 4.01 13.70
CA GLN A 58 -11.26 4.92 12.57
C GLN A 58 -10.22 4.52 11.53
N LEU A 59 -10.66 4.36 10.27
CA LEU A 59 -9.79 4.00 9.15
C LEU A 59 -9.48 5.26 8.34
N VAL A 60 -8.20 5.51 8.13
CA VAL A 60 -7.69 6.57 7.25
C VAL A 60 -7.08 5.90 6.03
N TYR A 61 -7.84 5.82 4.95
CA TYR A 61 -7.34 5.43 3.64
C TYR A 61 -6.74 6.65 2.96
N TYR A 62 -5.68 6.47 2.22
CA TYR A 62 -5.16 7.52 1.35
C TYR A 62 -4.50 6.93 0.11
N ASP A 63 -4.44 7.70 -0.95
CA ASP A 63 -3.70 7.36 -2.15
C ASP A 63 -2.28 7.92 -2.02
N HIS A 64 -1.27 7.06 -2.27
CA HIS A 64 0.12 7.49 -2.25
C HIS A 64 0.38 8.58 -3.29
N ARG A 65 1.39 9.44 -3.05
CA ARG A 65 1.88 10.43 -4.03
C ARG A 65 2.05 9.79 -5.40
N GLY A 66 1.57 10.45 -6.45
CA GLY A 66 1.65 9.97 -7.81
C GLY A 66 0.57 8.97 -8.20
N GLN A 67 -0.24 8.48 -7.24
CA GLN A 67 -1.15 7.36 -7.44
C GLN A 67 -2.59 7.76 -7.16
N GLY A 68 -3.52 7.08 -7.81
CA GLY A 68 -4.95 7.26 -7.58
C GLY A 68 -5.42 8.70 -7.82
N ARG A 69 -6.04 9.26 -6.77
CA ARG A 69 -6.62 10.61 -6.77
C ARG A 69 -5.71 11.65 -6.11
N SER A 70 -4.54 11.25 -5.62
CA SER A 70 -3.50 12.16 -5.14
C SER A 70 -2.86 12.94 -6.28
N ASP A 71 -2.19 14.04 -5.98
CA ASP A 71 -1.46 14.81 -6.99
C ASP A 71 -0.35 13.96 -7.60
N HIS A 72 -0.18 14.07 -8.92
CA HIS A 72 0.68 13.16 -9.67
C HIS A 72 2.17 13.36 -9.33
N ASP A 73 2.63 14.62 -9.26
CA ASP A 73 4.01 15.01 -8.94
C ASP A 73 5.08 14.47 -9.92
N LYS A 74 6.35 14.71 -9.60
CA LYS A 74 7.49 14.35 -10.45
C LYS A 74 7.99 12.95 -10.12
N PRO A 75 8.48 12.17 -11.11
CA PRO A 75 8.97 10.82 -10.92
C PRO A 75 10.07 10.68 -9.86
N GLU A 76 10.92 11.71 -9.67
CA GLU A 76 11.99 11.69 -8.66
C GLU A 76 11.45 11.56 -7.23
N ASN A 77 10.18 11.93 -7.01
CA ASN A 77 9.49 11.85 -5.73
C ASN A 77 8.70 10.53 -5.57
N TRP A 78 8.72 9.63 -6.55
CA TRP A 78 8.07 8.31 -6.47
C TRP A 78 9.04 7.26 -5.95
N ASN A 79 9.35 7.33 -4.67
CA ASN A 79 10.27 6.44 -3.99
C ASN A 79 9.82 6.12 -2.56
N LEU A 80 10.32 5.02 -2.00
CA LEU A 80 9.90 4.53 -0.69
C LEU A 80 10.15 5.52 0.44
N ASN A 81 11.24 6.29 0.36
CA ASN A 81 11.54 7.29 1.39
C ASN A 81 10.52 8.44 1.37
N GLN A 82 10.20 8.96 0.18
CA GLN A 82 9.23 10.05 0.05
C GLN A 82 7.83 9.60 0.48
N TRP A 83 7.38 8.40 0.08
CA TRP A 83 6.08 7.88 0.52
C TRP A 83 6.02 7.65 2.04
N ALA A 84 7.12 7.23 2.68
CA ALA A 84 7.20 7.11 4.14
C ALA A 84 7.14 8.48 4.82
N ASP A 85 7.83 9.48 4.28
CA ASP A 85 7.83 10.84 4.81
C ASP A 85 6.48 11.54 4.57
N ASP A 86 5.77 11.22 3.47
CA ASP A 86 4.40 11.70 3.22
C ASP A 86 3.40 11.10 4.23
N LEU A 87 3.52 9.81 4.55
CA LEU A 87 2.71 9.19 5.60
C LEU A 87 2.97 9.88 6.96
N ARG A 88 4.23 10.17 7.28
CA ARG A 88 4.59 10.89 8.50
C ARG A 88 3.91 12.26 8.55
N ALA A 89 4.02 13.03 7.48
CA ALA A 89 3.42 14.37 7.41
C ALA A 89 1.89 14.30 7.48
N LEU A 90 1.27 13.29 6.87
CA LEU A 90 -0.19 13.07 6.94
C LEU A 90 -0.63 12.77 8.38
N ILE A 91 0.07 11.88 9.09
CA ILE A 91 -0.20 11.54 10.49
C ILE A 91 -0.11 12.79 11.37
N ASP A 92 0.95 13.59 11.18
CA ASP A 92 1.16 14.83 11.95
C ASP A 92 0.08 15.88 11.64
N THR A 93 -0.31 16.04 10.37
CA THR A 93 -1.36 16.99 9.94
C THR A 93 -2.73 16.61 10.51
N LEU A 94 -3.01 15.31 10.63
CA LEU A 94 -4.25 14.82 11.25
C LEU A 94 -4.22 14.79 12.78
N GLY A 95 -3.08 15.12 13.41
CA GLY A 95 -2.93 15.17 14.87
C GLY A 95 -3.02 13.81 15.56
N VAL A 96 -2.70 12.71 14.85
CA VAL A 96 -2.80 11.37 15.43
C VAL A 96 -1.53 11.01 16.18
N GLU A 97 -1.62 10.93 17.52
CA GLU A 97 -0.47 10.65 18.40
C GLU A 97 -0.05 9.18 18.43
N LYS A 98 -1.02 8.26 18.30
CA LYS A 98 -0.80 6.80 18.40
C LYS A 98 -1.29 6.07 17.14
N PRO A 99 -0.65 6.32 15.98
CA PRO A 99 -1.09 5.72 14.74
C PRO A 99 -0.84 4.19 14.72
N ILE A 100 -1.83 3.45 14.20
CA ILE A 100 -1.63 2.09 13.73
C ILE A 100 -1.46 2.18 12.22
N VAL A 101 -0.43 1.54 11.67
CA VAL A 101 -0.19 1.51 10.24
C VAL A 101 -0.40 0.09 9.72
N LEU A 102 -1.30 -0.05 8.75
CA LEU A 102 -1.58 -1.30 8.05
C LEU A 102 -1.12 -1.16 6.60
N GLY A 103 -0.15 -1.98 6.19
CA GLY A 103 0.33 -2.00 4.81
C GLY A 103 0.07 -3.32 4.12
N LEU A 104 -0.62 -3.29 2.96
CA LEU A 104 -0.83 -4.46 2.11
C LEU A 104 0.15 -4.43 0.93
N SER A 105 0.86 -5.54 0.68
CA SER A 105 1.75 -5.69 -0.48
C SER A 105 2.73 -4.52 -0.59
N PHE A 106 2.70 -3.72 -1.66
CA PHE A 106 3.49 -2.49 -1.82
C PHE A 106 3.29 -1.50 -0.65
N GLY A 107 2.05 -1.30 -0.16
CA GLY A 107 1.80 -0.50 1.04
C GLY A 107 2.56 -1.02 2.26
N GLY A 108 2.86 -2.31 2.31
CA GLY A 108 3.73 -2.93 3.31
C GLY A 108 5.20 -2.54 3.16
N PHE A 109 5.71 -2.26 1.94
CA PHE A 109 7.06 -1.72 1.75
C PHE A 109 7.15 -0.31 2.33
N VAL A 110 6.16 0.53 2.02
CA VAL A 110 6.06 1.89 2.58
C VAL A 110 5.93 1.86 4.10
N ALA A 111 5.09 0.97 4.66
CA ALA A 111 4.88 0.83 6.09
C ALA A 111 6.15 0.37 6.83
N GLN A 112 6.91 -0.58 6.27
CA GLN A 112 8.20 -1.00 6.83
C GLN A 112 9.21 0.14 6.79
N ASN A 113 9.33 0.84 5.65
CA ASN A 113 10.23 1.98 5.52
C ASN A 113 9.86 3.10 6.49
N TYR A 114 8.55 3.39 6.67
CA TYR A 114 8.08 4.33 7.68
C TYR A 114 8.49 3.91 9.09
N ALA A 115 8.28 2.64 9.46
CA ALA A 115 8.63 2.13 10.79
C ALA A 115 10.14 2.21 11.08
N ILE A 116 10.98 1.99 10.07
CA ILE A 116 12.44 2.08 10.16
C ILE A 116 12.88 3.54 10.31
N ARG A 117 12.32 4.47 9.53
CA ARG A 117 12.69 5.88 9.50
C ARG A 117 12.14 6.68 10.69
N HIS A 118 10.99 6.28 11.21
CA HIS A 118 10.25 6.99 12.26
C HIS A 118 9.83 6.08 13.41
N PRO A 119 10.77 5.33 14.05
CA PRO A 119 10.44 4.26 15.00
C PRO A 119 9.68 4.74 16.25
N ASP A 120 9.87 6.00 16.65
CA ASP A 120 9.23 6.56 17.83
C ASP A 120 7.82 7.15 17.53
N ARG A 121 7.38 7.11 16.27
CA ARG A 121 6.12 7.71 15.83
C ARG A 121 5.06 6.67 15.44
N LEU A 122 5.35 5.40 15.64
CA LEU A 122 4.47 4.29 15.28
C LEU A 122 4.03 3.55 16.55
N HIS A 123 2.71 3.44 16.75
CA HIS A 123 2.15 2.72 17.89
C HIS A 123 2.07 1.22 17.65
N LYS A 124 1.55 0.81 16.49
CA LYS A 124 1.47 -0.61 16.05
C LYS A 124 1.64 -0.71 14.53
N LEU A 125 2.17 -1.84 14.08
CA LEU A 125 2.36 -2.15 12.66
C LEU A 125 1.59 -3.43 12.29
N ILE A 126 0.91 -3.41 11.14
CA ILE A 126 0.26 -4.58 10.56
C ILE A 126 0.78 -4.72 9.12
N LEU A 127 1.39 -5.85 8.84
CA LEU A 127 1.96 -6.19 7.53
C LEU A 127 1.16 -7.34 6.91
N ALA A 128 0.47 -7.07 5.82
CA ALA A 128 -0.37 -8.05 5.14
C ALA A 128 0.18 -8.36 3.75
N SER A 129 0.43 -9.65 3.45
CA SER A 129 0.86 -10.13 2.13
C SER A 129 2.00 -9.29 1.53
N THR A 130 3.05 -9.06 2.32
CA THR A 130 4.19 -8.21 1.95
C THR A 130 5.52 -8.89 2.25
N VAL A 131 6.63 -8.27 1.84
CA VAL A 131 7.98 -8.80 2.04
C VAL A 131 8.94 -7.69 2.44
N ALA A 132 10.04 -8.06 3.11
CA ALA A 132 11.13 -7.13 3.43
C ALA A 132 12.15 -6.95 2.28
N ARG A 133 12.07 -7.78 1.25
CA ARG A 133 12.89 -7.75 0.04
C ARG A 133 12.16 -8.44 -1.09
N MET A 134 12.09 -7.80 -2.25
CA MET A 134 11.64 -8.45 -3.48
C MET A 134 12.74 -9.29 -4.11
N VAL A 135 12.38 -10.51 -4.53
CA VAL A 135 13.26 -11.41 -5.27
C VAL A 135 12.52 -11.82 -6.55
N PRO A 136 12.86 -11.25 -7.73
CA PRO A 136 12.10 -11.44 -8.98
C PRO A 136 11.83 -12.91 -9.28
N GLN A 137 12.86 -13.76 -9.18
CA GLN A 137 12.73 -15.19 -9.47
C GLN A 137 11.64 -15.87 -8.63
N ARG A 138 11.54 -15.54 -7.32
CA ARG A 138 10.52 -16.14 -6.43
C ARG A 138 9.11 -15.69 -6.81
N VAL A 139 8.96 -14.45 -7.28
CA VAL A 139 7.66 -13.92 -7.74
C VAL A 139 7.23 -14.68 -8.99
N PHE A 140 8.11 -14.80 -9.98
CA PHE A 140 7.80 -15.48 -11.24
C PHE A 140 7.59 -16.99 -11.07
N ASP A 141 8.38 -17.64 -10.21
CA ASP A 141 8.18 -19.05 -9.86
C ASP A 141 6.84 -19.28 -9.14
N ALA A 142 6.37 -18.33 -8.33
CA ALA A 142 5.05 -18.42 -7.71
C ALA A 142 3.94 -18.34 -8.77
N PHE A 143 4.01 -17.42 -9.73
CA PHE A 143 3.06 -17.33 -10.84
C PHE A 143 3.06 -18.60 -11.68
N GLN A 144 4.24 -19.15 -11.99
CA GLN A 144 4.34 -20.44 -12.71
C GLN A 144 3.71 -21.59 -11.93
N LYS A 145 3.95 -21.65 -10.62
CA LYS A 145 3.41 -22.69 -9.75
C LYS A 145 1.88 -22.68 -9.69
N PHE A 146 1.26 -21.51 -9.65
CA PHE A 146 -0.18 -21.38 -9.43
C PHE A 146 -0.98 -21.18 -10.73
N GLY A 147 -0.39 -20.64 -11.78
CA GLY A 147 -1.06 -20.31 -13.04
C GLY A 147 -0.37 -20.84 -14.28
N GLY A 148 0.72 -21.61 -14.14
CA GLY A 148 1.46 -22.18 -15.27
C GLY A 148 2.31 -21.16 -16.02
N ASP A 149 2.81 -21.58 -17.19
CA ASP A 149 3.74 -20.79 -17.99
C ASP A 149 3.12 -19.47 -18.49
N SER A 150 1.81 -19.46 -18.79
CA SER A 150 1.11 -18.25 -19.23
C SER A 150 1.13 -17.16 -18.17
N ALA A 151 0.88 -17.51 -16.91
CA ALA A 151 0.90 -16.56 -15.81
C ALA A 151 2.34 -16.05 -15.50
N ARG A 152 3.33 -16.94 -15.61
CA ARG A 152 4.74 -16.56 -15.48
C ARG A 152 5.14 -15.54 -16.55
N LEU A 153 4.92 -15.83 -17.82
CA LEU A 153 5.26 -14.95 -18.94
C LEU A 153 4.53 -13.60 -18.84
N ALA A 154 3.24 -13.62 -18.46
CA ALA A 154 2.47 -12.40 -18.25
C ALA A 154 3.06 -11.54 -17.12
N ALA A 155 3.51 -12.17 -16.03
CA ALA A 155 4.14 -11.46 -14.92
C ALA A 155 5.51 -10.89 -15.30
N GLU A 156 6.36 -11.67 -15.97
CA GLU A 156 7.68 -11.22 -16.44
C GLU A 156 7.56 -10.02 -17.37
N ASP A 157 6.64 -10.07 -18.35
CA ASP A 157 6.42 -9.00 -19.32
C ASP A 157 5.86 -7.73 -18.66
N PHE A 158 4.85 -7.86 -17.79
CA PHE A 158 4.27 -6.73 -17.07
C PHE A 158 5.29 -6.02 -16.17
N TRP A 159 6.06 -6.77 -15.38
CA TRP A 159 7.03 -6.19 -14.46
C TRP A 159 8.31 -5.71 -15.14
N ALA A 160 8.57 -6.08 -16.38
CA ALA A 160 9.63 -5.49 -17.21
C ALA A 160 9.29 -4.08 -17.70
N GLY A 161 7.99 -3.81 -17.95
CA GLY A 161 7.52 -2.49 -18.37
C GLY A 161 6.03 -2.54 -18.76
N PRO A 162 5.12 -2.01 -17.91
CA PRO A 162 3.69 -2.07 -18.17
C PRO A 162 3.32 -1.26 -19.42
N SER A 163 2.54 -1.90 -20.29
CA SER A 163 1.82 -1.32 -21.42
C SER A 163 0.33 -1.62 -21.31
N THR A 164 -0.49 -1.03 -22.17
CA THR A 164 -1.94 -1.34 -22.19
C THR A 164 -2.17 -2.84 -22.46
N GLU A 165 -1.41 -3.40 -23.39
CA GLU A 165 -1.56 -4.79 -23.84
C GLU A 165 -1.15 -5.77 -22.75
N ASN A 166 0.07 -5.63 -22.18
CA ASN A 166 0.57 -6.58 -21.18
C ASN A 166 -0.13 -6.39 -19.82
N THR A 167 -0.62 -5.20 -19.50
CA THR A 167 -1.47 -4.98 -18.33
C THR A 167 -2.76 -5.77 -18.43
N ALA A 168 -3.42 -5.78 -19.61
CA ALA A 168 -4.63 -6.57 -19.81
C ALA A 168 -4.37 -8.09 -19.67
N VAL A 169 -3.23 -8.58 -20.18
CA VAL A 169 -2.81 -9.97 -20.03
C VAL A 169 -2.52 -10.30 -18.56
N TYR A 170 -1.79 -9.44 -17.87
CA TYR A 170 -1.50 -9.60 -16.43
C TYR A 170 -2.77 -9.63 -15.59
N MET A 171 -3.72 -8.73 -15.84
CA MET A 171 -5.01 -8.70 -15.15
C MET A 171 -5.80 -9.99 -15.35
N LYS A 172 -5.73 -10.59 -16.53
CA LYS A 172 -6.41 -11.84 -16.85
C LYS A 172 -5.72 -13.07 -16.26
N GLU A 173 -4.41 -13.20 -16.42
CA GLU A 173 -3.65 -14.42 -16.10
C GLU A 173 -3.13 -14.43 -14.67
N CYS A 174 -2.79 -13.26 -14.11
CA CYS A 174 -2.11 -13.15 -12.81
C CYS A 174 -3.06 -12.72 -11.67
N MET A 175 -3.95 -11.76 -11.89
CA MET A 175 -4.78 -11.21 -10.81
C MET A 175 -5.68 -12.27 -10.14
N PRO A 176 -6.28 -13.25 -10.85
CA PRO A 176 -7.05 -14.30 -10.18
C PRO A 176 -6.23 -15.16 -9.20
N LEU A 177 -4.91 -15.20 -9.35
CA LEU A 177 -4.01 -16.00 -8.50
C LEU A 177 -3.70 -15.34 -7.15
N TYR A 178 -4.05 -14.05 -6.96
CA TYR A 178 -3.83 -13.33 -5.71
C TYR A 178 -4.80 -13.73 -4.59
N SER A 179 -5.91 -14.36 -4.92
CA SER A 179 -6.90 -14.80 -3.95
C SER A 179 -7.43 -16.19 -4.27
N ARG A 180 -7.73 -16.97 -3.23
CA ARG A 180 -8.44 -18.25 -3.36
C ARG A 180 -9.96 -18.09 -3.22
N VAL A 181 -10.40 -16.91 -2.81
CA VAL A 181 -11.81 -16.56 -2.69
C VAL A 181 -12.20 -15.76 -3.93
N GLU A 182 -13.37 -16.05 -4.48
CA GLU A 182 -13.93 -15.28 -5.58
C GLU A 182 -14.00 -13.80 -5.17
N GLN A 183 -13.40 -12.95 -5.98
CA GLN A 183 -13.37 -11.52 -5.73
C GLN A 183 -14.49 -10.83 -6.51
N ASP A 184 -15.06 -9.78 -5.91
CA ASP A 184 -15.93 -8.86 -6.64
C ASP A 184 -15.16 -8.32 -7.86
N PRO A 185 -15.62 -8.60 -9.11
CA PRO A 185 -14.92 -8.19 -10.33
C PRO A 185 -14.73 -6.67 -10.43
N ASP A 186 -15.55 -5.90 -9.72
CA ASP A 186 -15.40 -4.44 -9.71
C ASP A 186 -14.24 -3.97 -8.82
N THR A 187 -13.71 -4.80 -7.95
CA THR A 187 -12.53 -4.45 -7.13
C THR A 187 -11.32 -4.06 -7.98
N ILE A 188 -11.15 -4.71 -9.14
CA ILE A 188 -10.05 -4.40 -10.07
C ILE A 188 -10.41 -3.33 -11.11
N ARG A 189 -11.69 -2.95 -11.23
CA ARG A 189 -12.18 -1.93 -12.17
C ARG A 189 -12.29 -0.53 -11.54
N ARG A 190 -12.42 -0.47 -10.21
CA ARG A 190 -12.58 0.79 -9.46
C ARG A 190 -11.31 1.65 -9.37
N PRO A 191 -10.09 1.08 -9.30
CA PRO A 191 -8.88 1.86 -9.08
C PRO A 191 -8.60 2.83 -10.24
N VAL A 192 -8.15 4.02 -9.87
CA VAL A 192 -7.50 4.94 -10.79
C VAL A 192 -6.05 4.51 -10.92
N MET A 193 -5.72 3.92 -12.08
CA MET A 193 -4.39 3.37 -12.33
C MET A 193 -3.38 4.47 -12.67
N ALA A 194 -2.13 4.30 -12.23
CA ALA A 194 -0.97 5.12 -12.55
C ALA A 194 0.15 4.23 -13.13
N PRO A 195 0.08 3.84 -14.42
CA PRO A 195 1.04 2.90 -15.03
C PRO A 195 2.48 3.42 -15.04
N ASP A 196 2.66 4.73 -15.14
CA ASP A 196 3.97 5.39 -15.11
C ASP A 196 4.67 5.27 -13.75
N VAL A 197 3.92 5.29 -12.63
CA VAL A 197 4.48 4.99 -11.31
C VAL A 197 4.93 3.53 -11.23
N ILE A 198 4.17 2.58 -11.80
CA ILE A 198 4.56 1.18 -11.88
C ILE A 198 5.87 1.05 -12.66
N SER A 199 5.92 1.66 -13.87
CA SER A 199 7.10 1.64 -14.74
C SER A 199 8.31 2.25 -14.04
N HIS A 200 8.14 3.41 -13.40
CA HIS A 200 9.22 4.10 -12.70
C HIS A 200 9.80 3.26 -11.56
N PHE A 201 8.94 2.68 -10.73
CA PHE A 201 9.35 1.91 -9.56
C PHE A 201 9.96 0.56 -9.93
N SER A 202 9.48 -0.08 -11.01
CA SER A 202 9.87 -1.43 -11.42
C SER A 202 10.92 -1.48 -12.52
N ARG A 203 11.34 -0.32 -13.09
CA ARG A 203 12.38 -0.27 -14.13
C ARG A 203 13.69 -0.91 -13.67
N GLU A 204 14.57 -1.20 -14.60
CA GLU A 204 15.94 -1.61 -14.29
C GLU A 204 16.62 -0.56 -13.37
N GLY A 205 17.21 -1.02 -12.27
CA GLY A 205 17.73 -0.13 -11.22
C GLY A 205 16.66 0.59 -10.38
N GLY A 206 15.38 0.32 -10.58
CA GLY A 206 14.29 0.86 -9.75
C GLY A 206 14.19 0.18 -8.39
N GLU A 207 13.52 0.85 -7.44
CA GLU A 207 13.48 0.40 -6.05
C GLU A 207 12.74 -0.94 -5.86
N ASN A 208 11.78 -1.30 -6.74
CA ASN A 208 11.02 -2.54 -6.59
C ASN A 208 11.90 -3.79 -6.43
N TRP A 209 13.02 -3.80 -7.12
CA TRP A 209 13.95 -4.93 -7.11
C TRP A 209 15.20 -4.69 -6.28
N GLY A 210 15.38 -3.46 -5.76
CA GLY A 210 16.59 -3.02 -5.07
C GLY A 210 16.47 -2.86 -3.55
N PHE A 211 15.25 -2.71 -3.00
CA PHE A 211 15.11 -2.52 -1.56
C PHE A 211 15.36 -3.82 -0.78
N ASP A 212 15.95 -3.67 0.41
CA ASP A 212 16.18 -4.76 1.37
C ASP A 212 16.15 -4.20 2.79
N PHE A 213 15.07 -4.48 3.52
CA PHE A 213 14.87 -4.00 4.89
C PHE A 213 15.30 -5.00 5.96
N ARG A 214 15.77 -6.20 5.60
CA ARG A 214 15.98 -7.32 6.53
C ARG A 214 16.89 -6.96 7.70
N GLU A 215 17.96 -6.20 7.47
CA GLU A 215 18.88 -5.78 8.52
C GLU A 215 18.25 -4.75 9.46
N GLN A 216 17.40 -3.86 8.92
CA GLN A 216 16.77 -2.79 9.68
C GLN A 216 15.49 -3.24 10.41
N LEU A 217 14.89 -4.39 10.11
CA LEU A 217 13.66 -4.86 10.79
C LEU A 217 13.82 -4.93 12.30
N SER A 218 15.02 -5.22 12.81
CA SER A 218 15.34 -5.25 14.25
C SER A 218 15.21 -3.90 14.94
N THR A 219 15.18 -2.80 14.19
CA THR A 219 15.01 -1.44 14.75
C THR A 219 13.54 -1.10 15.01
N ILE A 220 12.59 -1.87 14.48
CA ILE A 220 11.16 -1.69 14.69
C ILE A 220 10.82 -2.13 16.11
N ARG A 221 10.35 -1.20 16.93
CA ARG A 221 10.11 -1.41 18.37
C ARG A 221 8.65 -1.60 18.75
N CYS A 222 7.73 -1.23 17.87
CA CYS A 222 6.30 -1.36 18.14
C CYS A 222 5.80 -2.80 17.98
N PRO A 223 4.69 -3.18 18.65
CA PRO A 223 4.01 -4.44 18.37
C PRO A 223 3.68 -4.57 16.89
N THR A 224 4.08 -5.70 16.29
CA THR A 224 3.93 -5.95 14.85
C THR A 224 3.17 -7.24 14.63
N LEU A 225 2.11 -7.19 13.81
CA LEU A 225 1.38 -8.34 13.27
C LEU A 225 1.84 -8.57 11.83
N VAL A 226 2.15 -9.83 11.49
CA VAL A 226 2.54 -10.26 10.14
C VAL A 226 1.62 -11.37 9.66
#